data_e8086f491e44e0022727fd3a90bcfe49
#
_entry.id   e8086f491e44e0022727fd3a90bcfe49
#
_cell.length_a   1.000
_cell.length_b   1.000
_cell.length_c   1.000
_cell.angle_alpha   90.00
_cell.angle_beta   90.00
_cell.angle_gamma   90.00
#
_symmetry.space_group_name_H-M   'P 1'
#
loop_
_entity.id
_entity.type
_entity.pdbx_description
1 polymer ?
#
loop_
_entity_poly.entity_id
_entity_poly.type
_entity_poly.pdbx_seq_one_letter_code
_entity_poly.pdbx_strand_id
1 'polypeptide(L)'
;MNNKRDRLLFTQLFVPQASQSSYDRRAELDVRLAISSAQSACGMEDFMKVVDMHCDTIAALYENKEKGWTLQDNRLHIRLDKMKQGDYLLQNFALFVCTENCEDPYQQALTLADCFDRQMALFPEQIGQVRCYNDILENQKNGRMSALLTIEEGAVCQGSLEKLREFYDRGVRMLTLTWNFPNEIGFPNFAISGDGKPDRTVPNTKDGLTEFGFLFLEEMERLGMIVDVSHLSDAGFYDVASHAKRPFVASHSDARAICPAVRNLTDDMICLLAEKGGVTGLNFCPSFLNAKKDYPGTAADVARHAAHIIKVGGEDCLGLGSDFDGIRTHAELPGADAMPVLEDALAKAGLTARQRDKVMGENVLRVYREVLG
;
A
#
# COMPACT_ATOMS: atom_id res chain seq x y z
N MET A 1 11.96 64.07 34.34
CA MET A 1 10.80 64.87 33.91
C MET A 1 9.96 63.95 33.03
N ASN A 2 8.92 63.35 33.57
CA ASN A 2 7.48 63.50 33.29
C ASN A 2 7.13 63.40 31.79
N ASN A 3 6.27 62.54 31.32
CA ASN A 3 4.88 62.26 31.74
C ASN A 3 4.32 61.04 30.99
N LYS A 4 3.65 60.15 31.67
CA LYS A 4 2.24 59.74 31.73
C LYS A 4 1.56 59.30 30.42
N ARG A 5 1.14 58.02 30.44
CA ARG A 5 -0.20 57.45 30.28
C ARG A 5 -0.94 57.70 28.95
N ASP A 6 -1.26 56.55 28.28
CA ASP A 6 -2.67 56.21 28.19
C ASP A 6 -2.85 54.69 27.88
N ARG A 7 -3.67 54.09 28.73
CA ARG A 7 -4.20 52.73 28.59
C ARG A 7 -5.40 52.79 27.66
N LEU A 8 -5.40 51.98 26.63
CA LEU A 8 -6.64 51.58 25.96
C LEU A 8 -6.85 50.10 26.16
N LEU A 9 -7.91 49.80 26.95
CA LEU A 9 -8.52 48.51 27.15
C LEU A 9 -9.12 48.01 25.84
N PHE A 10 -8.63 46.86 25.34
CA PHE A 10 -9.40 46.04 24.43
C PHE A 10 -10.00 44.85 25.19
N THR A 11 -11.30 44.92 25.40
CA THR A 11 -12.15 43.86 25.84
C THR A 11 -12.07 42.67 24.90
N GLN A 12 -11.49 41.56 25.38
CA GLN A 12 -11.60 40.26 24.71
C GLN A 12 -13.04 39.77 24.87
N LEU A 13 -13.75 39.74 23.76
CA LEU A 13 -14.98 38.96 23.63
C LEU A 13 -14.60 37.47 23.56
N PHE A 14 -14.89 36.76 24.63
CA PHE A 14 -14.90 35.31 24.68
C PHE A 14 -16.00 34.79 23.75
N VAL A 15 -15.62 34.16 22.64
CA VAL A 15 -16.51 33.32 21.85
C VAL A 15 -16.26 31.87 22.28
N PRO A 16 -17.28 31.11 22.75
CA PRO A 16 -17.09 29.74 23.20
C PRO A 16 -16.76 28.83 21.99
N GLN A 17 -15.61 28.19 22.02
CA GLN A 17 -15.22 27.10 21.09
C GLN A 17 -15.93 25.77 21.40
N ALA A 18 -17.24 25.74 21.44
CA ALA A 18 -18.00 24.54 21.82
C ALA A 18 -19.08 24.12 20.81
N SER A 19 -19.03 24.51 19.54
CA SER A 19 -20.08 24.16 18.59
C SER A 19 -19.67 23.49 17.27
N GLN A 20 -18.39 23.48 16.91
CA GLN A 20 -17.96 22.82 15.65
C GLN A 20 -17.76 21.30 15.78
N SER A 21 -17.22 20.83 16.91
CA SER A 21 -16.94 19.40 17.15
C SER A 21 -18.19 18.50 17.32
N SER A 22 -19.36 19.08 17.64
CA SER A 22 -20.61 18.32 17.82
C SER A 22 -21.42 18.21 16.52
N TYR A 23 -21.28 19.16 15.61
CA TYR A 23 -21.95 19.13 14.30
C TYR A 23 -21.28 18.12 13.36
N ASP A 24 -19.94 18.08 13.32
CA ASP A 24 -19.18 17.12 12.50
C ASP A 24 -19.40 15.68 12.97
N ARG A 25 -19.41 15.42 14.28
CA ARG A 25 -19.70 14.07 14.81
C ARG A 25 -21.12 13.60 14.53
N ARG A 26 -22.09 14.50 14.48
CA ARG A 26 -23.48 14.15 14.21
C ARG A 26 -23.69 13.87 12.72
N ALA A 27 -23.08 14.64 11.83
CA ALA A 27 -23.07 14.38 10.39
C ALA A 27 -22.36 13.05 10.05
N GLU A 28 -21.23 12.75 10.70
CA GLU A 28 -20.56 11.44 10.57
C GLU A 28 -21.42 10.28 11.11
N LEU A 29 -22.11 10.47 12.21
CA LEU A 29 -23.00 9.45 12.78
C LEU A 29 -24.23 9.24 11.90
N ASP A 30 -24.79 10.31 11.35
CA ASP A 30 -25.97 10.25 10.44
C ASP A 30 -25.58 9.59 9.08
N VAL A 31 -24.38 9.84 8.57
CA VAL A 31 -23.84 9.14 7.39
C VAL A 31 -23.58 7.66 7.70
N ARG A 32 -23.02 7.32 8.87
CA ARG A 32 -22.83 5.93 9.31
C ARG A 32 -24.15 5.19 9.52
N LEU A 33 -25.16 5.85 10.10
CA LEU A 33 -26.51 5.29 10.26
C LEU A 33 -27.22 5.13 8.92
N ALA A 34 -27.04 6.07 7.99
CA ALA A 34 -27.60 5.96 6.64
C ALA A 34 -26.93 4.83 5.83
N ILE A 35 -25.61 4.65 5.95
CA ILE A 35 -24.89 3.52 5.35
C ILE A 35 -25.33 2.20 6.00
N SER A 36 -25.42 2.12 7.32
CA SER A 36 -25.88 0.94 8.05
C SER A 36 -27.34 0.60 7.76
N SER A 37 -28.22 1.59 7.62
CA SER A 37 -29.62 1.37 7.26
C SER A 37 -29.82 0.99 5.78
N ALA A 38 -29.00 1.51 4.88
CA ALA A 38 -28.95 1.11 3.48
C ALA A 38 -28.41 -0.32 3.32
N GLN A 39 -27.42 -0.71 4.12
CA GLN A 39 -26.88 -2.07 4.19
C GLN A 39 -27.92 -3.09 4.71
N SER A 40 -28.71 -2.72 5.73
CA SER A 40 -29.80 -3.55 6.28
C SER A 40 -31.02 -3.70 5.36
N ALA A 41 -31.26 -2.74 4.47
CA ALA A 41 -32.42 -2.75 3.59
C ALA A 41 -32.20 -3.47 2.25
N CYS A 42 -30.94 -3.81 1.89
CA CYS A 42 -30.59 -4.36 0.59
C CYS A 42 -30.30 -5.87 0.56
N GLY A 43 -30.34 -6.59 1.70
CA GLY A 43 -30.11 -8.04 1.70
C GLY A 43 -28.74 -8.47 1.15
N MET A 44 -27.70 -7.62 1.27
CA MET A 44 -26.35 -7.87 0.76
C MET A 44 -25.53 -8.58 1.83
N GLU A 45 -25.53 -9.90 1.80
CA GLU A 45 -24.68 -10.76 2.66
C GLU A 45 -23.25 -10.96 2.13
N ASP A 46 -22.92 -10.43 0.94
CA ASP A 46 -21.58 -10.59 0.33
C ASP A 46 -20.93 -9.23 -0.02
N PHE A 47 -20.49 -8.47 0.99
CA PHE A 47 -19.65 -7.30 0.76
C PHE A 47 -18.20 -7.71 0.62
N MET A 48 -17.65 -7.67 -0.60
CA MET A 48 -16.21 -7.81 -0.85
C MET A 48 -15.44 -6.81 0.02
N LYS A 49 -14.48 -7.28 0.81
CA LYS A 49 -13.80 -6.47 1.83
C LYS A 49 -12.27 -6.45 1.71
N VAL A 50 -11.66 -7.46 1.07
CA VAL A 50 -10.21 -7.59 1.02
C VAL A 50 -9.61 -6.57 0.05
N VAL A 51 -8.67 -5.78 0.54
CA VAL A 51 -7.86 -4.85 -0.25
C VAL A 51 -6.39 -5.19 -0.03
N ASP A 52 -5.72 -5.62 -1.08
CA ASP A 52 -4.33 -6.04 -1.06
C ASP A 52 -3.46 -5.09 -1.90
N MET A 53 -2.47 -4.49 -1.27
CA MET A 53 -1.68 -3.40 -1.83
C MET A 53 -0.55 -3.85 -2.77
N HIS A 54 -0.28 -5.17 -2.90
CA HIS A 54 0.83 -5.60 -3.77
C HIS A 54 0.71 -7.04 -4.28
N CYS A 55 0.90 -7.21 -5.59
CA CYS A 55 1.22 -8.49 -6.22
C CYS A 55 1.99 -8.30 -7.53
N ASP A 56 2.78 -9.32 -7.96
CA ASP A 56 3.56 -9.34 -9.20
C ASP A 56 2.91 -10.14 -10.33
N THR A 57 1.63 -10.36 -10.24
CA THR A 57 0.88 -11.23 -11.15
C THR A 57 1.02 -10.82 -12.60
N ILE A 58 1.10 -9.50 -12.91
CA ILE A 58 1.22 -9.04 -14.31
C ILE A 58 2.56 -9.44 -14.93
N ALA A 59 3.66 -9.32 -14.19
CA ALA A 59 4.97 -9.78 -14.63
C ALA A 59 4.95 -11.31 -14.85
N ALA A 60 4.39 -12.07 -13.91
CA ALA A 60 4.27 -13.52 -14.00
C ALA A 60 3.39 -13.98 -15.19
N LEU A 61 2.30 -13.27 -15.50
CA LEU A 61 1.47 -13.54 -16.68
C LEU A 61 2.22 -13.25 -17.98
N TYR A 62 2.96 -12.13 -18.03
CA TYR A 62 3.75 -11.76 -19.19
C TYR A 62 4.86 -12.79 -19.47
N GLU A 63 5.58 -13.23 -18.45
CA GLU A 63 6.60 -14.28 -18.56
C GLU A 63 6.04 -15.62 -19.07
N ASN A 64 4.78 -15.89 -18.79
CA ASN A 64 4.10 -17.13 -19.20
C ASN A 64 3.12 -16.92 -20.37
N LYS A 65 3.25 -15.83 -21.13
CA LYS A 65 2.37 -15.49 -22.26
C LYS A 65 2.26 -16.60 -23.31
N GLU A 66 3.35 -17.31 -23.57
CA GLU A 66 3.38 -18.43 -24.51
C GLU A 66 2.55 -19.64 -24.04
N LYS A 67 2.23 -19.71 -22.74
CA LYS A 67 1.32 -20.72 -22.16
C LYS A 67 -0.16 -20.30 -22.27
N GLY A 68 -0.42 -19.08 -22.74
CA GLY A 68 -1.77 -18.52 -22.84
C GLY A 68 -2.39 -18.18 -21.48
N TRP A 69 -1.59 -17.95 -20.44
CA TRP A 69 -2.11 -17.63 -19.12
C TRP A 69 -2.83 -16.27 -19.09
N THR A 70 -3.92 -16.26 -18.33
CA THR A 70 -4.75 -15.08 -18.07
C THR A 70 -5.06 -14.98 -16.58
N LEU A 71 -5.70 -13.91 -16.13
CA LEU A 71 -6.17 -13.80 -14.73
C LEU A 71 -7.18 -14.89 -14.34
N GLN A 72 -7.84 -15.53 -15.31
CA GLN A 72 -8.81 -16.60 -15.03
C GLN A 72 -8.18 -18.00 -15.11
N ASP A 73 -7.23 -18.21 -16.03
CA ASP A 73 -6.62 -19.53 -16.24
C ASP A 73 -5.10 -19.42 -16.14
N ASN A 74 -4.59 -19.75 -14.97
CA ASN A 74 -3.17 -19.74 -14.64
C ASN A 74 -2.89 -20.68 -13.45
N ARG A 75 -1.62 -20.75 -13.01
CA ARG A 75 -1.18 -21.49 -11.80
C ARG A 75 -0.61 -20.58 -10.72
N LEU A 76 -0.93 -19.29 -10.79
CA LEU A 76 -0.44 -18.27 -9.90
C LEU A 76 -1.23 -18.21 -8.59
N HIS A 77 -0.75 -17.39 -7.66
CA HIS A 77 -1.43 -17.12 -6.40
C HIS A 77 -2.69 -16.29 -6.60
N ILE A 78 -2.63 -15.31 -7.52
CA ILE A 78 -3.76 -14.46 -7.93
C ILE A 78 -4.45 -15.04 -9.16
N ARG A 79 -5.76 -15.27 -9.02
CA ARG A 79 -6.67 -15.73 -10.06
C ARG A 79 -8.08 -15.26 -9.72
N LEU A 80 -8.90 -14.92 -10.71
CA LEU A 80 -10.21 -14.29 -10.49
C LEU A 80 -11.13 -15.12 -9.57
N ASP A 81 -11.14 -16.44 -9.73
CA ASP A 81 -11.93 -17.34 -8.87
C ASP A 81 -11.39 -17.41 -7.44
N LYS A 82 -10.06 -17.38 -7.26
CA LYS A 82 -9.42 -17.32 -5.95
C LYS A 82 -9.67 -15.98 -5.25
N MET A 83 -9.56 -14.87 -6.00
CA MET A 83 -9.88 -13.53 -5.47
C MET A 83 -11.34 -13.47 -5.01
N LYS A 84 -12.26 -14.05 -5.79
CA LYS A 84 -13.67 -14.14 -5.41
C LYS A 84 -13.87 -14.99 -4.14
N GLN A 85 -13.19 -16.12 -4.02
CA GLN A 85 -13.23 -16.97 -2.82
C GLN A 85 -12.61 -16.29 -1.59
N GLY A 86 -11.61 -15.45 -1.79
CA GLY A 86 -10.95 -14.67 -0.75
C GLY A 86 -11.62 -13.34 -0.44
N ASP A 87 -12.80 -13.07 -1.01
CA ASP A 87 -13.60 -11.87 -0.76
C ASP A 87 -12.90 -10.56 -1.14
N TYR A 88 -12.16 -10.56 -2.26
CA TYR A 88 -11.41 -9.39 -2.74
C TYR A 88 -12.32 -8.31 -3.29
N LEU A 89 -12.19 -7.11 -2.72
CA LEU A 89 -12.71 -5.86 -3.28
C LEU A 89 -11.71 -5.25 -4.27
N LEU A 90 -10.42 -5.25 -3.90
CA LEU A 90 -9.38 -4.61 -4.68
C LEU A 90 -8.04 -5.32 -4.56
N GLN A 91 -7.35 -5.47 -5.68
CA GLN A 91 -5.95 -5.89 -5.77
C GLN A 91 -5.14 -4.82 -6.48
N ASN A 92 -3.98 -4.46 -5.92
CA ASN A 92 -2.97 -3.71 -6.65
C ASN A 92 -2.12 -4.66 -7.49
N PHE A 93 -1.95 -4.33 -8.76
CA PHE A 93 -1.15 -5.09 -9.72
C PHE A 93 0.10 -4.28 -10.06
N ALA A 94 1.26 -4.77 -9.63
CA ALA A 94 2.53 -4.10 -9.89
C ALA A 94 3.04 -4.38 -11.32
N LEU A 95 3.54 -3.33 -11.95
CA LEU A 95 4.45 -3.42 -13.08
C LEU A 95 5.87 -3.53 -12.47
N PHE A 96 6.27 -4.75 -12.14
CA PHE A 96 7.58 -5.00 -11.56
C PHE A 96 8.64 -5.15 -12.66
N VAL A 97 9.73 -4.39 -12.55
CA VAL A 97 10.87 -4.45 -13.47
C VAL A 97 12.18 -4.57 -12.69
N CYS A 98 12.84 -5.73 -12.82
CA CYS A 98 14.21 -5.90 -12.32
C CYS A 98 15.21 -5.22 -13.26
N THR A 99 15.69 -4.04 -12.88
CA THR A 99 16.56 -3.21 -13.72
C THR A 99 17.93 -3.81 -13.99
N GLU A 100 18.42 -4.71 -13.13
CA GLU A 100 19.71 -5.39 -13.30
C GLU A 100 19.76 -6.25 -14.58
N ASN A 101 18.59 -6.77 -15.02
CA ASN A 101 18.47 -7.67 -16.16
C ASN A 101 17.66 -7.06 -17.31
N CYS A 102 17.45 -5.74 -17.32
CA CYS A 102 16.61 -5.05 -18.28
C CYS A 102 17.37 -3.90 -18.96
N GLU A 103 17.52 -3.95 -20.29
CA GLU A 103 18.19 -2.90 -21.06
C GLU A 103 17.38 -1.59 -21.11
N ASP A 104 16.04 -1.69 -21.19
CA ASP A 104 15.14 -0.55 -21.23
C ASP A 104 13.97 -0.78 -20.25
N PRO A 105 14.14 -0.40 -18.97
CA PRO A 105 13.12 -0.60 -17.96
C PRO A 105 11.83 0.19 -18.23
N TYR A 106 11.90 1.34 -18.88
CA TYR A 106 10.72 2.10 -19.28
C TYR A 106 9.87 1.32 -20.30
N GLN A 107 10.50 0.82 -21.39
CA GLN A 107 9.78 0.04 -22.41
C GLN A 107 9.25 -1.28 -21.84
N GLN A 108 9.97 -1.91 -20.91
CA GLN A 108 9.49 -3.12 -20.23
C GLN A 108 8.25 -2.82 -19.40
N ALA A 109 8.23 -1.73 -18.63
CA ALA A 109 7.06 -1.32 -17.86
C ALA A 109 5.85 -1.02 -18.76
N LEU A 110 6.04 -0.36 -19.91
CA LEU A 110 4.97 -0.16 -20.89
C LEU A 110 4.43 -1.49 -21.43
N THR A 111 5.31 -2.46 -21.68
CA THR A 111 4.91 -3.80 -22.14
C THR A 111 4.08 -4.54 -21.08
N LEU A 112 4.43 -4.39 -19.80
CA LEU A 112 3.64 -4.93 -18.70
C LEU A 112 2.30 -4.21 -18.56
N ALA A 113 2.27 -2.89 -18.77
CA ALA A 113 1.02 -2.12 -18.78
C ALA A 113 0.08 -2.60 -19.91
N ASP A 114 0.61 -2.90 -21.11
CA ASP A 114 -0.17 -3.51 -22.18
C ASP A 114 -0.71 -4.90 -21.82
N CYS A 115 0.06 -5.66 -21.03
CA CYS A 115 -0.41 -6.94 -20.49
C CYS A 115 -1.58 -6.73 -19.52
N PHE A 116 -1.47 -5.77 -18.58
CA PHE A 116 -2.55 -5.41 -17.66
C PHE A 116 -3.82 -4.98 -18.40
N ASP A 117 -3.72 -4.04 -19.35
CA ASP A 117 -4.86 -3.54 -20.14
C ASP A 117 -5.59 -4.68 -20.84
N ARG A 118 -4.82 -5.63 -21.41
CA ARG A 118 -5.37 -6.83 -22.05
C ARG A 118 -6.13 -7.71 -21.05
N GLN A 119 -5.63 -7.89 -19.81
CA GLN A 119 -6.33 -8.66 -18.79
C GLN A 119 -7.66 -7.98 -18.39
N MET A 120 -7.67 -6.65 -18.23
CA MET A 120 -8.89 -5.90 -17.93
C MET A 120 -9.92 -6.03 -19.08
N ALA A 121 -9.46 -5.96 -20.32
CA ALA A 121 -10.31 -6.11 -21.50
C ALA A 121 -10.89 -7.53 -21.67
N LEU A 122 -10.21 -8.56 -21.19
CA LEU A 122 -10.68 -9.96 -21.24
C LEU A 122 -11.81 -10.25 -20.25
N PHE A 123 -11.84 -9.55 -19.10
CA PHE A 123 -12.75 -9.88 -18.00
C PHE A 123 -13.53 -8.68 -17.46
N PRO A 124 -14.15 -7.83 -18.32
CA PRO A 124 -14.75 -6.57 -17.92
C PRO A 124 -15.96 -6.73 -16.96
N GLU A 125 -16.59 -7.93 -16.95
CA GLU A 125 -17.71 -8.24 -16.06
C GLU A 125 -17.28 -8.70 -14.66
N GLN A 126 -16.00 -9.02 -14.46
CA GLN A 126 -15.48 -9.59 -13.22
C GLN A 126 -14.56 -8.61 -12.47
N ILE A 127 -13.78 -7.80 -13.20
CA ILE A 127 -12.80 -6.88 -12.64
C ILE A 127 -12.73 -5.59 -13.45
N GLY A 128 -12.58 -4.44 -12.78
CA GLY A 128 -12.47 -3.14 -13.42
C GLY A 128 -11.25 -2.36 -12.93
N GLN A 129 -10.56 -1.66 -13.86
CA GLN A 129 -9.45 -0.77 -13.51
C GLN A 129 -9.93 0.38 -12.63
N VAL A 130 -9.08 0.78 -11.68
CA VAL A 130 -9.26 1.93 -10.78
C VAL A 130 -8.32 3.05 -11.17
N ARG A 131 -8.85 4.24 -11.38
CA ARG A 131 -8.10 5.48 -11.65
C ARG A 131 -8.41 6.58 -10.63
N CYS A 132 -9.55 6.47 -9.93
CA CYS A 132 -9.95 7.31 -8.81
C CYS A 132 -10.74 6.47 -7.80
N TYR A 133 -10.98 7.01 -6.61
CA TYR A 133 -11.71 6.27 -5.56
C TYR A 133 -13.14 5.90 -5.99
N ASN A 134 -13.79 6.73 -6.79
CA ASN A 134 -15.14 6.45 -7.26
C ASN A 134 -15.24 5.20 -8.14
N ASP A 135 -14.18 4.84 -8.88
CA ASP A 135 -14.14 3.62 -9.69
C ASP A 135 -14.28 2.36 -8.82
N ILE A 136 -13.74 2.38 -7.59
CA ILE A 136 -13.87 1.28 -6.62
C ILE A 136 -15.36 1.10 -6.26
N LEU A 137 -16.03 2.20 -5.95
CA LEU A 137 -17.46 2.19 -5.59
C LEU A 137 -18.34 1.71 -6.75
N GLU A 138 -18.03 2.14 -7.97
CA GLU A 138 -18.76 1.72 -9.17
C GLU A 138 -18.52 0.23 -9.48
N ASN A 139 -17.29 -0.25 -9.36
CA ASN A 139 -16.97 -1.66 -9.53
C ASN A 139 -17.75 -2.51 -8.52
N GLN A 140 -17.70 -2.14 -7.23
CA GLN A 140 -18.42 -2.83 -6.16
C GLN A 140 -19.93 -2.85 -6.41
N LYS A 141 -20.52 -1.72 -6.76
CA LYS A 141 -21.94 -1.60 -7.09
C LYS A 141 -22.37 -2.53 -8.25
N ASN A 142 -21.45 -2.77 -9.19
CA ASN A 142 -21.67 -3.64 -10.33
C ASN A 142 -21.26 -5.11 -10.06
N GLY A 143 -20.93 -5.47 -8.81
CA GLY A 143 -20.49 -6.81 -8.43
C GLY A 143 -19.13 -7.22 -9.01
N ARG A 144 -18.28 -6.24 -9.34
CA ARG A 144 -16.93 -6.45 -9.89
C ARG A 144 -15.87 -6.20 -8.84
N MET A 145 -14.80 -6.95 -8.90
CA MET A 145 -13.56 -6.63 -8.18
C MET A 145 -12.87 -5.44 -8.84
N SER A 146 -11.95 -4.80 -8.13
CA SER A 146 -11.18 -3.65 -8.58
C SER A 146 -9.72 -4.00 -8.78
N ALA A 147 -9.08 -3.41 -9.81
CA ALA A 147 -7.66 -3.54 -10.11
C ALA A 147 -7.01 -2.16 -10.14
N LEU A 148 -6.09 -1.88 -9.20
CA LEU A 148 -5.30 -0.67 -9.19
C LEU A 148 -3.94 -0.97 -9.82
N LEU A 149 -3.59 -0.24 -10.88
CA LEU A 149 -2.30 -0.37 -11.55
C LEU A 149 -1.22 0.37 -10.78
N THR A 150 -0.12 -0.32 -10.45
CA THR A 150 1.01 0.23 -9.71
C THR A 150 2.33 -0.03 -10.43
N ILE A 151 3.39 0.64 -10.00
CA ILE A 151 4.77 0.36 -10.44
C ILE A 151 5.57 -0.06 -9.22
N GLU A 152 6.34 -1.13 -9.36
CA GLU A 152 7.43 -1.46 -8.44
C GLU A 152 8.76 -1.27 -9.15
N GLU A 153 9.59 -0.35 -8.66
CA GLU A 153 10.85 0.18 -9.18
C GLU A 153 10.70 1.49 -9.97
N GLY A 154 10.92 2.62 -9.28
CA GLY A 154 10.84 3.97 -9.87
C GLY A 154 11.86 4.25 -10.97
N ALA A 155 12.94 3.46 -11.09
CA ALA A 155 13.92 3.56 -12.19
C ALA A 155 13.30 3.39 -13.58
N VAL A 156 12.09 2.84 -13.69
CA VAL A 156 11.36 2.77 -14.98
C VAL A 156 11.06 4.15 -15.54
N CYS A 157 11.05 5.19 -14.70
CA CYS A 157 10.90 6.58 -15.14
C CYS A 157 12.20 7.20 -15.65
N GLN A 158 13.37 6.55 -15.47
CA GLN A 158 14.68 6.97 -16.01
C GLN A 158 15.00 8.45 -15.72
N GLY A 159 14.76 8.92 -14.48
CA GLY A 159 15.01 10.31 -14.08
C GLY A 159 14.14 11.36 -14.79
N SER A 160 12.95 10.99 -15.28
CA SER A 160 12.06 11.88 -16.03
C SER A 160 10.68 12.01 -15.41
N LEU A 161 10.28 13.23 -15.07
CA LEU A 161 8.92 13.53 -14.61
C LEU A 161 7.89 13.41 -15.76
N GLU A 162 8.30 13.57 -17.02
CA GLU A 162 7.44 13.35 -18.18
C GLU A 162 7.00 11.89 -18.23
N LYS A 163 7.93 10.94 -18.05
CA LYS A 163 7.61 9.50 -18.03
C LYS A 163 6.71 9.13 -16.85
N LEU A 164 6.89 9.77 -15.68
CA LEU A 164 5.97 9.60 -14.55
C LEU A 164 4.55 10.03 -14.95
N ARG A 165 4.38 11.18 -15.64
CA ARG A 165 3.09 11.64 -16.13
C ARG A 165 2.48 10.70 -17.15
N GLU A 166 3.29 10.14 -18.05
CA GLU A 166 2.83 9.14 -19.03
C GLU A 166 2.28 7.88 -18.33
N PHE A 167 2.95 7.40 -17.28
CA PHE A 167 2.44 6.28 -16.48
C PHE A 167 1.15 6.65 -15.74
N TYR A 168 1.05 7.87 -15.21
CA TYR A 168 -0.18 8.36 -14.60
C TYR A 168 -1.35 8.40 -15.60
N ASP A 169 -1.12 8.92 -16.80
CA ASP A 169 -2.13 8.98 -17.89
C ASP A 169 -2.54 7.56 -18.32
N ARG A 170 -1.62 6.61 -18.25
CA ARG A 170 -1.85 5.18 -18.48
C ARG A 170 -2.72 4.53 -17.40
N GLY A 171 -2.83 5.16 -16.23
CA GLY A 171 -3.67 4.70 -15.12
C GLY A 171 -2.91 4.19 -13.90
N VAL A 172 -1.60 4.34 -13.85
CA VAL A 172 -0.82 4.06 -12.64
C VAL A 172 -1.22 5.03 -11.54
N ARG A 173 -1.47 4.53 -10.33
CA ARG A 173 -1.92 5.33 -9.19
C ARG A 173 -1.08 5.15 -7.93
N MET A 174 -0.13 4.22 -7.93
CA MET A 174 0.86 4.05 -6.87
C MET A 174 2.21 3.71 -7.49
N LEU A 175 3.30 4.18 -6.88
CA LEU A 175 4.65 3.87 -7.34
C LEU A 175 5.58 3.67 -6.14
N THR A 176 6.29 2.53 -6.14
CA THR A 176 7.35 2.20 -5.19
C THR A 176 8.65 2.87 -5.66
N LEU A 177 9.21 3.76 -4.83
CA LEU A 177 10.29 4.66 -5.22
C LEU A 177 11.58 3.96 -5.66
N THR A 178 11.94 2.88 -4.97
CA THR A 178 13.08 2.02 -5.29
C THR A 178 12.72 0.56 -5.11
N TRP A 179 13.38 -0.33 -5.82
CA TRP A 179 13.39 -1.75 -5.47
C TRP A 179 14.71 -2.10 -4.74
N ASN A 180 15.52 -3.00 -5.28
CA ASN A 180 16.74 -3.49 -4.62
C ASN A 180 18.03 -2.82 -5.14
N PHE A 181 17.93 -1.75 -5.92
CA PHE A 181 19.07 -1.03 -6.48
C PHE A 181 18.90 0.47 -6.29
N PRO A 182 19.99 1.23 -6.10
CA PRO A 182 19.96 2.69 -6.20
C PRO A 182 19.46 3.10 -7.59
N ASN A 183 18.63 4.15 -7.61
CA ASN A 183 18.17 4.75 -8.86
C ASN A 183 18.20 6.28 -8.77
N GLU A 184 17.65 7.00 -9.73
CA GLU A 184 17.65 8.45 -9.77
C GLU A 184 16.85 9.08 -8.63
N ILE A 185 15.93 8.32 -8.00
CA ILE A 185 15.04 8.80 -6.94
C ILE A 185 15.67 8.62 -5.55
N GLY A 186 16.33 7.47 -5.31
CA GLY A 186 16.85 7.15 -3.99
C GLY A 186 17.60 5.84 -3.90
N PHE A 187 17.70 5.32 -2.69
CA PHE A 187 18.51 4.15 -2.35
C PHE A 187 17.65 3.05 -1.70
N PRO A 188 18.03 1.76 -1.91
CA PRO A 188 17.31 0.63 -1.34
C PRO A 188 17.54 0.50 0.18
N ASN A 189 16.72 -0.30 0.81
CA ASN A 189 16.67 -0.52 2.26
C ASN A 189 17.90 -1.21 2.89
N PHE A 190 18.82 -1.71 2.11
CA PHE A 190 20.06 -2.31 2.60
C PHE A 190 21.31 -1.51 2.19
N ALA A 191 22.36 -1.60 3.00
CA ALA A 191 23.63 -0.93 2.74
C ALA A 191 24.34 -1.54 1.54
N ILE A 192 25.07 -0.69 0.81
CA ILE A 192 26.06 -1.14 -0.17
C ILE A 192 27.42 -1.22 0.51
N SER A 193 28.02 -2.39 0.51
CA SER A 193 29.35 -2.62 1.10
C SER A 193 30.47 -1.92 0.30
N GLY A 194 31.64 -1.78 0.90
CA GLY A 194 32.76 -1.07 0.28
C GLY A 194 33.30 -1.69 -1.02
N ASP A 195 32.92 -2.93 -1.35
CA ASP A 195 33.17 -3.62 -2.62
C ASP A 195 32.03 -3.45 -3.65
N GLY A 196 31.05 -2.58 -3.36
CA GLY A 196 29.90 -2.27 -4.22
C GLY A 196 28.78 -3.31 -4.20
N LYS A 197 28.85 -4.30 -3.31
CA LYS A 197 27.80 -5.34 -3.22
C LYS A 197 26.72 -5.00 -2.18
N PRO A 198 25.47 -5.43 -2.41
CA PRO A 198 24.42 -5.26 -1.42
C PRO A 198 24.65 -6.13 -0.19
N ASP A 199 24.66 -5.51 1.00
CA ASP A 199 24.60 -6.22 2.28
C ASP A 199 23.16 -6.21 2.82
N ARG A 200 22.42 -7.24 2.46
CA ARG A 200 21.01 -7.41 2.81
C ARG A 200 20.75 -7.67 4.31
N THR A 201 21.81 -7.66 5.14
CA THR A 201 21.70 -7.80 6.59
C THR A 201 21.85 -6.47 7.32
N VAL A 202 22.34 -5.44 6.65
CA VAL A 202 22.60 -4.12 7.21
C VAL A 202 21.61 -3.09 6.61
N PRO A 203 20.78 -2.43 7.42
CA PRO A 203 19.87 -1.40 6.90
C PRO A 203 20.65 -0.18 6.40
N ASN A 204 20.19 0.42 5.32
CA ASN A 204 20.71 1.69 4.83
C ASN A 204 20.07 2.86 5.58
N THR A 205 20.80 3.38 6.57
CA THR A 205 20.37 4.49 7.42
C THR A 205 20.99 5.83 7.00
N LYS A 206 21.70 5.89 5.86
CA LYS A 206 22.48 7.07 5.47
C LYS A 206 22.02 7.70 4.17
N ASP A 207 21.75 6.87 3.16
CA ASP A 207 21.48 7.35 1.81
C ASP A 207 19.96 7.37 1.61
N GLY A 208 19.39 8.57 1.56
CA GLY A 208 17.96 8.83 1.44
C GLY A 208 17.51 9.14 0.01
N LEU A 209 16.57 10.08 -0.15
CA LEU A 209 16.18 10.59 -1.45
C LEU A 209 17.28 11.44 -2.06
N THR A 210 17.42 11.37 -3.37
CA THR A 210 18.26 12.31 -4.13
C THR A 210 17.55 13.66 -4.27
N GLU A 211 18.26 14.69 -4.78
CA GLU A 211 17.60 15.96 -5.13
C GLU A 211 16.45 15.75 -6.12
N PHE A 212 16.63 14.86 -7.10
CA PHE A 212 15.57 14.48 -8.03
C PHE A 212 14.44 13.72 -7.34
N GLY A 213 14.77 12.88 -6.34
CA GLY A 213 13.79 12.12 -5.55
C GLY A 213 12.79 13.03 -4.83
N PHE A 214 13.22 14.17 -4.30
CA PHE A 214 12.29 15.16 -3.72
C PHE A 214 11.38 15.78 -4.77
N LEU A 215 11.88 16.12 -5.95
CA LEU A 215 11.06 16.63 -7.06
C LEU A 215 10.07 15.58 -7.56
N PHE A 216 10.49 14.31 -7.58
CA PHE A 216 9.65 13.20 -7.97
C PHE A 216 8.51 12.96 -6.98
N LEU A 217 8.79 13.03 -5.67
CA LEU A 217 7.80 12.97 -4.60
C LEU A 217 6.75 14.08 -4.73
N GLU A 218 7.20 15.33 -4.93
CA GLU A 218 6.30 16.47 -5.12
C GLU A 218 5.39 16.30 -6.34
N GLU A 219 5.92 15.77 -7.44
CA GLU A 219 5.13 15.52 -8.65
C GLU A 219 4.13 14.38 -8.47
N MET A 220 4.49 13.29 -7.77
CA MET A 220 3.55 12.22 -7.42
C MET A 220 2.36 12.77 -6.62
N GLU A 221 2.63 13.59 -5.60
CA GLU A 221 1.57 14.22 -4.80
C GLU A 221 0.71 15.20 -5.60
N ARG A 222 1.32 15.97 -6.51
CA ARG A 222 0.60 16.88 -7.41
C ARG A 222 -0.37 16.12 -8.33
N LEU A 223 0.04 14.97 -8.82
CA LEU A 223 -0.78 14.08 -9.66
C LEU A 223 -1.85 13.34 -8.86
N GLY A 224 -1.76 13.25 -7.54
CA GLY A 224 -2.61 12.41 -6.72
C GLY A 224 -2.24 10.92 -6.83
N MET A 225 -0.96 10.62 -6.96
CA MET A 225 -0.42 9.27 -6.89
C MET A 225 -0.05 8.91 -5.46
N ILE A 226 -0.25 7.65 -5.09
CA ILE A 226 0.13 7.12 -3.78
C ILE A 226 1.64 6.83 -3.81
N VAL A 227 2.37 7.38 -2.84
CA VAL A 227 3.80 7.14 -2.65
C VAL A 227 3.97 5.85 -1.84
N ASP A 228 4.74 4.90 -2.37
CA ASP A 228 5.08 3.66 -1.68
C ASP A 228 6.56 3.63 -1.31
N VAL A 229 6.82 3.46 -0.02
CA VAL A 229 8.18 3.40 0.56
C VAL A 229 8.67 1.98 0.84
N SER A 230 7.93 0.96 0.40
CA SER A 230 8.47 -0.42 0.42
C SER A 230 9.78 -0.46 -0.37
N HIS A 231 10.77 -1.22 0.10
CA HIS A 231 12.14 -1.27 -0.41
C HIS A 231 13.00 -0.02 -0.25
N LEU A 232 12.44 1.13 0.10
CA LEU A 232 13.22 2.35 0.30
C LEU A 232 14.12 2.23 1.54
N SER A 233 15.28 2.88 1.52
CA SER A 233 16.19 2.97 2.67
C SER A 233 15.52 3.57 3.91
N ASP A 234 16.07 3.27 5.09
CA ASP A 234 15.60 3.89 6.33
C ASP A 234 15.71 5.42 6.25
N ALA A 235 16.82 5.94 5.71
CA ALA A 235 17.01 7.38 5.51
C ALA A 235 15.94 7.95 4.55
N GLY A 236 15.69 7.27 3.42
CA GLY A 236 14.66 7.69 2.45
C GLY A 236 13.24 7.64 3.02
N PHE A 237 12.94 6.67 3.88
CA PHE A 237 11.67 6.65 4.61
C PHE A 237 11.48 7.94 5.43
N TYR A 238 12.50 8.36 6.20
CA TYR A 238 12.43 9.59 6.99
C TYR A 238 12.37 10.85 6.11
N ASP A 239 13.03 10.85 4.95
CA ASP A 239 12.93 11.92 3.97
C ASP A 239 11.49 12.06 3.46
N VAL A 240 10.85 10.96 3.02
CA VAL A 240 9.44 10.97 2.62
C VAL A 240 8.55 11.41 3.77
N ALA A 241 8.72 10.85 4.96
CA ALA A 241 7.90 11.20 6.12
C ALA A 241 8.01 12.67 6.51
N SER A 242 9.18 13.31 6.31
CA SER A 242 9.37 14.74 6.61
C SER A 242 8.81 15.69 5.54
N HIS A 243 8.72 15.26 4.28
CA HIS A 243 8.33 16.10 3.15
C HIS A 243 6.91 15.84 2.65
N ALA A 244 6.40 14.62 2.78
CA ALA A 244 5.06 14.26 2.31
C ALA A 244 3.96 15.08 2.99
N LYS A 245 3.06 15.61 2.17
CA LYS A 245 1.89 16.41 2.56
C LYS A 245 0.61 15.58 2.59
N ARG A 246 0.63 14.39 1.99
CA ARG A 246 -0.45 13.42 1.95
C ARG A 246 -0.03 12.11 2.61
N PRO A 247 -0.95 11.26 3.03
CA PRO A 247 -0.61 9.91 3.48
C PRO A 247 0.16 9.15 2.41
N PHE A 248 1.17 8.39 2.83
CA PHE A 248 1.94 7.47 2.01
C PHE A 248 1.85 6.06 2.57
N VAL A 249 2.29 5.06 1.83
CA VAL A 249 2.19 3.66 2.26
C VAL A 249 3.56 2.97 2.24
N ALA A 250 3.68 1.91 3.03
CA ALA A 250 4.65 0.84 2.82
C ALA A 250 3.85 -0.38 2.36
N SER A 251 3.64 -0.53 1.04
CA SER A 251 2.64 -1.43 0.48
C SER A 251 2.77 -2.88 0.97
N HIS A 252 4.01 -3.35 1.25
CA HIS A 252 4.29 -4.73 1.65
C HIS A 252 5.52 -4.81 2.59
N SER A 253 5.39 -4.30 3.83
CA SER A 253 6.47 -4.26 4.84
C SER A 253 5.95 -4.59 6.23
N ASP A 254 6.63 -5.54 6.91
CA ASP A 254 6.26 -6.03 8.24
C ASP A 254 6.98 -5.25 9.37
N ALA A 255 6.99 -5.80 10.60
CA ALA A 255 7.63 -5.22 11.77
C ALA A 255 9.04 -5.79 12.00
N ARG A 256 10.06 -4.91 12.00
CA ARG A 256 11.47 -5.29 12.22
C ARG A 256 11.73 -5.80 13.65
N ALA A 257 10.96 -5.35 14.63
CA ALA A 257 11.02 -5.83 16.01
C ALA A 257 10.60 -7.31 16.14
N ILE A 258 9.78 -7.83 15.24
CA ILE A 258 9.35 -9.23 15.21
C ILE A 258 10.32 -10.09 14.37
N CYS A 259 10.71 -9.60 13.21
CA CYS A 259 11.72 -10.22 12.36
C CYS A 259 12.71 -9.16 11.87
N PRO A 260 14.01 -9.26 12.19
CA PRO A 260 15.01 -8.21 11.94
C PRO A 260 15.44 -8.14 10.47
N ALA A 261 14.54 -8.45 9.53
CA ALA A 261 14.78 -8.23 8.12
C ALA A 261 14.84 -6.73 7.83
N VAL A 262 15.80 -6.28 7.01
CA VAL A 262 15.94 -4.86 6.64
C VAL A 262 14.73 -4.33 5.85
N ARG A 263 13.96 -5.22 5.22
CA ARG A 263 12.71 -4.92 4.51
C ARG A 263 11.57 -4.50 5.44
N ASN A 264 11.67 -4.83 6.72
CA ASN A 264 10.65 -4.55 7.73
C ASN A 264 10.86 -3.16 8.34
N LEU A 265 9.77 -2.51 8.73
CA LEU A 265 9.78 -1.19 9.37
C LEU A 265 10.20 -1.29 10.85
N THR A 266 10.95 -0.31 11.33
CA THR A 266 11.20 -0.13 12.77
C THR A 266 9.93 0.36 13.47
N ASP A 267 9.88 0.23 14.81
CA ASP A 267 8.75 0.75 15.59
C ASP A 267 8.59 2.28 15.42
N ASP A 268 9.70 3.01 15.34
CA ASP A 268 9.68 4.46 15.09
C ASP A 268 9.09 4.79 13.71
N MET A 269 9.43 4.00 12.67
CA MET A 269 8.85 4.16 11.33
C MET A 269 7.35 3.86 11.33
N ILE A 270 6.91 2.82 12.05
CA ILE A 270 5.50 2.47 12.18
C ILE A 270 4.73 3.61 12.86
N CYS A 271 5.25 4.16 13.95
CA CYS A 271 4.65 5.32 14.62
C CYS A 271 4.52 6.52 13.67
N LEU A 272 5.62 6.87 12.99
CA LEU A 272 5.65 8.02 12.09
C LEU A 272 4.73 7.84 10.87
N LEU A 273 4.68 6.62 10.29
CA LEU A 273 3.74 6.30 9.22
C LEU A 273 2.29 6.50 9.69
N ALA A 274 1.96 6.01 10.89
CA ALA A 274 0.63 6.18 11.49
C ALA A 274 0.29 7.66 11.74
N GLU A 275 1.22 8.45 12.28
CA GLU A 275 1.06 9.90 12.48
C GLU A 275 0.79 10.65 11.18
N LYS A 276 1.35 10.19 10.07
CA LYS A 276 1.12 10.73 8.72
C LYS A 276 -0.18 10.21 8.07
N GLY A 277 -0.96 9.40 8.79
CA GLY A 277 -2.17 8.79 8.25
C GLY A 277 -1.92 7.67 7.24
N GLY A 278 -0.69 7.18 7.14
CA GLY A 278 -0.29 6.12 6.22
C GLY A 278 -0.67 4.72 6.69
N VAL A 279 -0.37 3.72 5.85
CA VAL A 279 -0.66 2.31 6.09
C VAL A 279 0.52 1.46 5.65
N THR A 280 0.90 0.46 6.48
CA THR A 280 1.80 -0.61 6.04
C THR A 280 1.03 -1.87 5.73
N GLY A 281 1.40 -2.61 4.67
CA GLY A 281 0.81 -3.88 4.26
C GLY A 281 1.58 -5.07 4.81
N LEU A 282 0.87 -6.05 5.38
CA LEU A 282 1.45 -7.34 5.79
C LEU A 282 1.98 -8.09 4.58
N ASN A 283 3.29 -8.33 4.56
CA ASN A 283 3.96 -9.14 3.56
C ASN A 283 3.95 -10.62 3.98
N PHE A 284 3.71 -11.54 3.04
CA PHE A 284 3.62 -12.97 3.35
C PHE A 284 4.92 -13.74 3.09
N CYS A 285 6.02 -13.03 2.81
CA CYS A 285 7.32 -13.65 2.57
C CYS A 285 7.87 -14.29 3.85
N PRO A 286 8.11 -15.61 3.89
CA PRO A 286 8.59 -16.30 5.10
C PRO A 286 9.84 -15.70 5.72
N SER A 287 10.75 -15.16 4.91
CA SER A 287 12.00 -14.55 5.39
C SER A 287 11.80 -13.18 6.08
N PHE A 288 10.65 -12.54 5.90
CA PHE A 288 10.28 -11.28 6.57
C PHE A 288 9.41 -11.52 7.80
N LEU A 289 8.81 -12.72 7.88
CA LEU A 289 7.94 -13.12 9.00
C LEU A 289 8.73 -13.74 10.17
N ASN A 290 9.85 -14.41 9.88
CA ASN A 290 10.61 -15.13 10.90
C ASN A 290 12.10 -15.19 10.55
N ALA A 291 12.95 -14.85 11.52
CA ALA A 291 14.41 -14.85 11.34
C ALA A 291 15.04 -16.26 11.26
N LYS A 292 14.27 -17.31 11.56
CA LYS A 292 14.79 -18.69 11.52
C LYS A 292 14.99 -19.12 10.07
N LYS A 293 16.24 -19.46 9.74
CA LYS A 293 16.60 -19.93 8.40
C LYS A 293 15.75 -21.14 7.98
N ASP A 294 15.35 -21.13 6.71
CA ASP A 294 14.52 -22.19 6.09
C ASP A 294 13.18 -22.47 6.81
N TYR A 295 12.71 -21.51 7.59
CA TYR A 295 11.40 -21.58 8.22
C TYR A 295 10.30 -21.29 7.17
N PRO A 296 9.28 -22.15 7.07
CA PRO A 296 8.28 -22.04 5.98
C PRO A 296 7.29 -20.87 6.16
N GLY A 297 7.26 -20.23 7.33
CA GLY A 297 6.23 -19.25 7.67
C GLY A 297 4.88 -19.88 8.00
N THR A 298 4.01 -19.13 8.67
CA THR A 298 2.63 -19.53 9.00
C THR A 298 1.72 -18.31 9.01
N ALA A 299 0.41 -18.50 8.90
CA ALA A 299 -0.57 -17.42 9.08
C ALA A 299 -0.49 -16.82 10.49
N ALA A 300 -0.10 -17.60 11.50
CA ALA A 300 0.13 -17.11 12.86
C ALA A 300 1.35 -16.18 12.96
N ASP A 301 2.39 -16.37 12.12
CA ASP A 301 3.50 -15.41 12.05
C ASP A 301 3.03 -14.07 11.48
N VAL A 302 2.24 -14.08 10.40
CA VAL A 302 1.63 -12.86 9.85
C VAL A 302 0.78 -12.15 10.91
N ALA A 303 -0.06 -12.90 11.62
CA ALA A 303 -0.91 -12.35 12.69
C ALA A 303 -0.10 -11.79 13.87
N ARG A 304 1.10 -12.32 14.17
CA ARG A 304 2.01 -11.78 15.19
C ARG A 304 2.56 -10.42 14.78
N HIS A 305 2.93 -10.23 13.49
CA HIS A 305 3.31 -8.93 12.96
C HIS A 305 2.14 -7.94 13.04
N ALA A 306 0.94 -8.37 12.66
CA ALA A 306 -0.27 -7.55 12.75
C ALA A 306 -0.53 -7.03 14.17
N ALA A 307 -0.49 -7.92 15.17
CA ALA A 307 -0.70 -7.55 16.56
C ALA A 307 0.36 -6.56 17.06
N HIS A 308 1.63 -6.71 16.64
CA HIS A 308 2.71 -5.79 16.99
C HIS A 308 2.52 -4.42 16.32
N ILE A 309 2.25 -4.37 15.02
CA ILE A 309 2.07 -3.11 14.28
C ILE A 309 0.88 -2.32 14.87
N ILE A 310 -0.24 -2.97 15.15
CA ILE A 310 -1.40 -2.33 15.80
C ILE A 310 -1.04 -1.82 17.20
N LYS A 311 -0.25 -2.57 17.97
CA LYS A 311 0.19 -2.14 19.30
C LYS A 311 1.06 -0.89 19.24
N VAL A 312 1.90 -0.74 18.20
CA VAL A 312 2.87 0.35 18.04
C VAL A 312 2.24 1.57 17.38
N GLY A 313 1.61 1.40 16.22
CA GLY A 313 1.09 2.48 15.37
C GLY A 313 -0.43 2.70 15.49
N GLY A 314 -1.13 1.87 16.28
CA GLY A 314 -2.59 1.93 16.36
C GLY A 314 -3.28 1.12 15.26
N GLU A 315 -4.61 1.02 15.38
CA GLU A 315 -5.41 0.13 14.51
C GLU A 315 -5.67 0.67 13.10
N ASP A 316 -5.28 1.93 12.83
CA ASP A 316 -5.53 2.61 11.55
C ASP A 316 -4.35 2.55 10.56
N CYS A 317 -3.20 1.98 10.96
CA CYS A 317 -1.97 2.00 10.15
C CYS A 317 -1.61 0.67 9.48
N LEU A 318 -2.48 -0.34 9.53
CA LEU A 318 -2.19 -1.68 9.01
C LEU A 318 -3.19 -2.11 7.94
N GLY A 319 -2.68 -2.71 6.87
CA GLY A 319 -3.45 -3.33 5.79
C GLY A 319 -2.79 -4.63 5.30
N LEU A 320 -3.14 -5.06 4.10
CA LEU A 320 -2.55 -6.22 3.43
C LEU A 320 -1.64 -5.77 2.28
N GLY A 321 -0.55 -6.51 2.08
CA GLY A 321 0.38 -6.38 0.96
C GLY A 321 1.05 -7.72 0.74
N SER A 322 0.30 -8.68 0.21
CA SER A 322 0.63 -10.11 0.21
C SER A 322 1.95 -10.46 -0.45
N ASP A 323 2.34 -9.67 -1.45
CA ASP A 323 3.49 -9.93 -2.33
C ASP A 323 3.29 -11.23 -3.14
N PHE A 324 2.02 -11.58 -3.40
CA PHE A 324 1.68 -12.75 -4.20
C PHE A 324 2.29 -12.67 -5.61
N ASP A 325 2.75 -13.81 -6.08
CA ASP A 325 3.44 -14.01 -7.36
C ASP A 325 4.84 -13.37 -7.46
N GLY A 326 5.27 -12.51 -6.52
CA GLY A 326 6.63 -11.99 -6.37
C GLY A 326 7.50 -12.83 -5.42
N ILE A 327 6.87 -13.62 -4.56
CA ILE A 327 7.54 -14.43 -3.54
C ILE A 327 7.12 -15.91 -3.59
N ARG A 328 7.90 -16.74 -2.91
CA ARG A 328 7.44 -18.07 -2.52
C ARG A 328 6.64 -17.94 -1.23
N THR A 329 5.33 -18.09 -1.30
CA THR A 329 4.45 -18.08 -0.13
C THR A 329 4.60 -19.33 0.72
N HIS A 330 4.06 -19.29 1.95
CA HIS A 330 3.95 -20.47 2.81
C HIS A 330 2.66 -21.25 2.56
N ALA A 331 2.65 -22.54 3.03
CA ALA A 331 1.59 -23.48 2.67
C ALA A 331 0.19 -23.12 3.23
N GLU A 332 0.10 -22.27 4.25
CA GLU A 332 -1.19 -21.87 4.84
C GLU A 332 -1.85 -20.70 4.11
N LEU A 333 -1.07 -19.88 3.38
CA LEU A 333 -1.56 -18.79 2.54
C LEU A 333 -1.07 -18.96 1.09
N PRO A 334 -1.51 -20.01 0.38
CA PRO A 334 -0.98 -20.34 -0.95
C PRO A 334 -1.55 -19.49 -2.08
N GLY A 335 -2.41 -18.54 -1.81
CA GLY A 335 -3.02 -17.63 -2.78
C GLY A 335 -4.19 -16.85 -2.22
N ALA A 336 -4.82 -16.07 -3.10
CA ALA A 336 -5.90 -15.15 -2.73
C ALA A 336 -7.11 -15.82 -2.05
N ASP A 337 -7.36 -17.08 -2.33
CA ASP A 337 -8.42 -17.91 -1.71
C ASP A 337 -8.19 -18.23 -0.23
N ALA A 338 -6.98 -17.97 0.30
CA ALA A 338 -6.64 -18.26 1.68
C ALA A 338 -6.90 -17.08 2.68
N MET A 339 -7.53 -15.98 2.26
CA MET A 339 -7.83 -14.86 3.15
C MET A 339 -8.67 -15.22 4.38
N PRO A 340 -9.64 -16.17 4.31
CA PRO A 340 -10.34 -16.64 5.51
C PRO A 340 -9.41 -17.30 6.57
N VAL A 341 -8.32 -17.96 6.12
CA VAL A 341 -7.32 -18.55 7.03
C VAL A 341 -6.54 -17.44 7.75
N LEU A 342 -6.19 -16.38 7.04
CA LEU A 342 -5.54 -15.21 7.64
C LEU A 342 -6.47 -14.52 8.66
N GLU A 343 -7.73 -14.31 8.31
CA GLU A 343 -8.71 -13.68 9.22
C GLU A 343 -8.88 -14.48 10.52
N ASP A 344 -8.93 -15.81 10.44
CA ASP A 344 -8.95 -16.70 11.61
C ASP A 344 -7.67 -16.59 12.44
N ALA A 345 -6.50 -16.51 11.80
CA ALA A 345 -5.23 -16.32 12.49
C ALA A 345 -5.16 -14.96 13.21
N LEU A 346 -5.64 -13.87 12.58
CA LEU A 346 -5.74 -12.55 13.20
C LEU A 346 -6.67 -12.59 14.44
N ALA A 347 -7.82 -13.27 14.33
CA ALA A 347 -8.73 -13.48 15.47
C ALA A 347 -8.08 -14.25 16.62
N LYS A 348 -7.35 -15.32 16.33
CA LYS A 348 -6.59 -16.12 17.31
C LYS A 348 -5.46 -15.33 17.96
N ALA A 349 -4.88 -14.35 17.25
CA ALA A 349 -3.89 -13.40 17.79
C ALA A 349 -4.51 -12.31 18.68
N GLY A 350 -5.83 -12.29 18.83
CA GLY A 350 -6.56 -11.39 19.73
C GLY A 350 -7.07 -10.10 19.07
N LEU A 351 -7.02 -9.97 17.74
CA LEU A 351 -7.60 -8.82 17.06
C LEU A 351 -9.14 -8.88 17.13
N THR A 352 -9.75 -7.78 17.53
CA THR A 352 -11.21 -7.63 17.50
C THR A 352 -11.76 -7.69 16.07
N ALA A 353 -13.06 -7.96 15.90
CA ALA A 353 -13.71 -7.92 14.58
C ALA A 353 -13.45 -6.58 13.88
N ARG A 354 -13.63 -5.47 14.60
CA ARG A 354 -13.37 -4.13 14.06
C ARG A 354 -11.93 -3.94 13.57
N GLN A 355 -10.94 -4.44 14.31
CA GLN A 355 -9.53 -4.37 13.88
C GLN A 355 -9.28 -5.23 12.65
N ARG A 356 -9.90 -6.41 12.56
CA ARG A 356 -9.79 -7.26 11.37
C ARG A 356 -10.38 -6.58 10.13
N ASP A 357 -11.58 -5.99 10.22
CA ASP A 357 -12.18 -5.24 9.10
C ASP A 357 -11.27 -4.11 8.62
N LYS A 358 -10.64 -3.38 9.55
CA LYS A 358 -9.65 -2.35 9.23
C LYS A 358 -8.44 -2.91 8.49
N VAL A 359 -7.85 -4.00 8.97
CA VAL A 359 -6.69 -4.67 8.36
C VAL A 359 -7.04 -5.24 7.00
N MET A 360 -8.21 -5.86 6.87
CA MET A 360 -8.61 -6.52 5.62
C MET A 360 -8.87 -5.52 4.49
N GLY A 361 -9.19 -4.23 4.78
CA GLY A 361 -9.37 -3.29 3.68
C GLY A 361 -9.66 -1.84 4.07
N GLU A 362 -10.38 -1.56 5.18
CA GLU A 362 -10.87 -0.21 5.47
C GLU A 362 -9.76 0.83 5.60
N ASN A 363 -8.61 0.46 6.20
CA ASN A 363 -7.47 1.36 6.35
C ASN A 363 -6.87 1.76 5.00
N VAL A 364 -6.72 0.81 4.08
CA VAL A 364 -6.22 1.06 2.74
C VAL A 364 -7.20 1.91 1.96
N LEU A 365 -8.50 1.60 2.02
CA LEU A 365 -9.56 2.39 1.37
C LEU A 365 -9.59 3.83 1.88
N ARG A 366 -9.31 4.06 3.15
CA ARG A 366 -9.18 5.42 3.72
C ARG A 366 -8.06 6.20 3.02
N VAL A 367 -6.87 5.62 2.89
CA VAL A 367 -5.74 6.25 2.19
C VAL A 367 -6.09 6.50 0.72
N TYR A 368 -6.70 5.53 0.04
CA TYR A 368 -7.06 5.67 -1.37
C TYR A 368 -8.10 6.77 -1.58
N ARG A 369 -9.08 6.89 -0.71
CA ARG A 369 -10.06 7.98 -0.77
C ARG A 369 -9.41 9.35 -0.58
N GLU A 370 -8.41 9.46 0.29
CA GLU A 370 -7.72 10.72 0.58
C GLU A 370 -6.78 11.14 -0.55
N VAL A 371 -6.11 10.18 -1.20
CA VAL A 371 -5.09 10.47 -2.21
C VAL A 371 -5.66 10.47 -3.62
N LEU A 372 -6.54 9.53 -3.95
CA LEU A 372 -7.08 9.38 -5.32
C LEU A 372 -8.33 10.23 -5.58
N GLY A 373 -8.97 10.77 -4.55
CA GLY A 373 -10.13 11.66 -4.65
C GLY A 373 -11.44 10.94 -4.85
#